data_aed77972da72640fff28c8e35e61a565
#
_entry.id   aed77972da72640fff28c8e35e61a565
#
_cell.length_a   1.000
_cell.length_b   1.000
_cell.length_c   1.000
_cell.angle_alpha   90.00
_cell.angle_beta   90.00
_cell.angle_gamma   90.00
#
_symmetry.space_group_name_H-M   'P 1'
#
loop_
_entity.id
_entity.type
_entity.pdbx_description
1 polymer ?
#
loop_
_entity_poly.entity_id
_entity_poly.type
_entity_poly.pdbx_seq_one_letter_code
_entity_poly.pdbx_strand_id
1 'polypeptide(L)'
;MIGAGERGSGTESLWSDPLIEIEGIDIYLASSVDVVCDAHYLPYANESFDGVWIQAVLEHVVEPQVVVAEIYRVLRASGIVYAETPFMQQVHEGAFDFTRFTVLGHRYLFRDFEIVDAGGNKGAETVLAWSIRY
;
A
#
# COMPACT_ATOMS: atom_id res chain seq x y z
N MET A 1 1.77 -8.72 -0.79
CA MET A 1 1.36 -7.46 -1.47
C MET A 1 -0.07 -7.16 -1.06
N ILE A 2 -0.33 -5.99 -0.49
CA ILE A 2 -1.66 -5.53 -0.07
C ILE A 2 -2.23 -4.64 -1.18
N GLY A 3 -3.49 -4.87 -1.59
CA GLY A 3 -4.10 -4.24 -2.75
C GLY A 3 -3.60 -4.85 -4.06
N ALA A 4 -3.58 -6.17 -4.16
CA ALA A 4 -3.04 -6.90 -5.31
C ALA A 4 -4.04 -7.07 -6.45
N GLY A 5 -5.25 -6.53 -6.34
CA GLY A 5 -6.29 -6.63 -7.37
C GLY A 5 -5.87 -6.10 -8.72
N GLU A 6 -5.08 -5.03 -8.72
CA GLU A 6 -4.38 -4.51 -9.89
C GLU A 6 -2.87 -4.45 -9.62
N ARG A 7 -2.07 -4.81 -10.62
CA ARG A 7 -0.62 -4.66 -10.52
C ARG A 7 -0.25 -3.18 -10.62
N GLY A 8 0.20 -2.62 -9.52
CA GLY A 8 0.67 -1.24 -9.46
C GLY A 8 1.87 -0.99 -10.36
N SER A 9 2.03 0.23 -10.83
CA SER A 9 3.20 0.62 -11.64
C SER A 9 4.49 0.53 -10.82
N GLY A 10 5.55 -0.01 -11.41
CA GLY A 10 6.86 -0.21 -10.75
C GLY A 10 6.99 -1.53 -10.02
N THR A 11 5.99 -2.41 -10.07
CA THR A 11 6.02 -3.72 -9.42
C THR A 11 6.53 -4.85 -10.32
N GLU A 12 6.81 -4.57 -11.60
CA GLU A 12 7.17 -5.58 -12.60
C GLU A 12 8.39 -6.42 -12.20
N SER A 13 9.38 -5.78 -11.58
CA SER A 13 10.59 -6.46 -11.10
C SER A 13 10.29 -7.42 -9.96
N LEU A 14 9.36 -7.08 -9.06
CA LEU A 14 8.96 -7.97 -7.97
C LEU A 14 8.29 -9.24 -8.51
N TRP A 15 7.39 -9.09 -9.48
CA TRP A 15 6.67 -10.22 -10.07
C TRP A 15 7.53 -11.11 -10.97
N SER A 16 8.63 -10.61 -11.49
CA SER A 16 9.54 -11.34 -12.39
C SER A 16 10.77 -11.94 -11.71
N ASP A 17 11.08 -11.53 -10.48
CA ASP A 17 12.24 -12.03 -9.75
C ASP A 17 11.94 -13.43 -9.17
N PRO A 18 12.67 -14.48 -9.60
CA PRO A 18 12.44 -15.85 -9.12
C PRO A 18 12.83 -16.07 -7.65
N LEU A 19 13.50 -15.10 -7.03
CA LEU A 19 13.86 -15.15 -5.60
C LEU A 19 12.80 -14.51 -4.70
N ILE A 20 11.78 -13.88 -5.28
CA ILE A 20 10.67 -13.24 -4.55
C ILE A 20 9.43 -14.10 -4.70
N GLU A 21 8.91 -14.58 -3.59
CA GLU A 21 7.58 -15.18 -3.52
C GLU A 21 6.58 -14.11 -3.07
N ILE A 22 5.59 -13.85 -3.91
CA ILE A 22 4.57 -12.84 -3.62
C ILE A 22 3.28 -13.54 -3.24
N GLU A 23 2.75 -13.16 -2.08
CA GLU A 23 1.38 -13.45 -1.69
C GLU A 23 0.55 -12.17 -1.87
N GLY A 24 -0.38 -12.21 -2.82
CA GLY A 24 -1.28 -11.11 -3.14
C GLY A 24 -2.55 -11.16 -2.30
N ILE A 25 -2.87 -10.07 -1.60
CA ILE A 25 -4.12 -9.94 -0.86
C ILE A 25 -4.92 -8.72 -1.33
N ASP A 26 -6.24 -8.87 -1.33
CA ASP A 26 -7.19 -7.79 -1.64
C ASP A 26 -8.55 -8.10 -1.00
N ILE A 27 -9.43 -7.11 -0.89
CA ILE A 27 -10.82 -7.32 -0.50
C ILE A 27 -11.66 -7.89 -1.64
N TYR A 28 -11.17 -7.82 -2.89
CA TYR A 28 -11.82 -8.35 -4.08
C TYR A 28 -11.01 -9.47 -4.71
N LEU A 29 -11.68 -10.45 -5.27
CA LEU A 29 -11.04 -11.52 -6.02
C LEU A 29 -10.54 -11.01 -7.38
N ALA A 30 -9.25 -11.23 -7.67
CA ALA A 30 -8.62 -10.94 -8.95
C ALA A 30 -7.55 -12.00 -9.28
N SER A 31 -7.00 -11.98 -10.49
CA SER A 31 -6.03 -12.99 -10.96
C SER A 31 -4.69 -12.98 -10.21
N SER A 32 -4.38 -11.89 -9.54
CA SER A 32 -3.14 -11.68 -8.74
C SER A 32 -3.40 -11.71 -7.23
N VAL A 33 -4.60 -12.15 -6.81
CA VAL A 33 -5.01 -12.24 -5.40
C VAL A 33 -5.03 -13.71 -4.98
N ASP A 34 -4.18 -14.06 -4.05
CA ASP A 34 -4.10 -15.39 -3.46
C ASP A 34 -5.06 -15.53 -2.28
N VAL A 35 -5.21 -14.46 -1.48
CA VAL A 35 -6.09 -14.43 -0.31
C VAL A 35 -7.00 -13.22 -0.34
N VAL A 36 -8.30 -13.45 -0.35
CA VAL A 36 -9.30 -12.38 -0.21
C VAL A 36 -9.50 -12.09 1.27
N CYS A 37 -9.07 -10.92 1.72
CA CYS A 37 -9.22 -10.49 3.12
C CYS A 37 -9.20 -8.98 3.27
N ASP A 38 -9.68 -8.50 4.42
CA ASP A 38 -9.57 -7.10 4.82
C ASP A 38 -8.19 -6.85 5.44
N ALA A 39 -7.48 -5.84 4.96
CA ALA A 39 -6.16 -5.46 5.46
C ALA A 39 -6.15 -5.02 6.94
N HIS A 40 -7.32 -4.68 7.52
CA HIS A 40 -7.44 -4.42 8.95
C HIS A 40 -7.25 -5.69 9.82
N TYR A 41 -7.35 -6.89 9.22
CA TYR A 41 -7.29 -8.18 9.93
C TYR A 41 -6.59 -9.22 9.06
N LEU A 42 -5.27 -9.13 8.95
CA LEU A 42 -4.47 -10.03 8.11
C LEU A 42 -4.47 -11.46 8.69
N PRO A 43 -4.83 -12.49 7.91
CA PRO A 43 -4.96 -13.89 8.40
C PRO A 43 -3.59 -14.58 8.50
N TYR A 44 -2.57 -13.88 8.96
CA TYR A 44 -1.20 -14.37 9.05
C TYR A 44 -0.67 -14.28 10.48
N ALA A 45 0.28 -15.15 10.83
CA ALA A 45 0.98 -15.09 12.09
C ALA A 45 1.89 -13.85 12.17
N ASN A 46 2.31 -13.49 13.38
CA ASN A 46 3.32 -12.45 13.55
C ASN A 46 4.62 -12.85 12.84
N GLU A 47 5.36 -11.87 12.32
CA GLU A 47 6.68 -12.05 11.71
C GLU A 47 6.71 -13.10 10.57
N SER A 48 5.66 -13.11 9.73
CA SER A 48 5.52 -14.06 8.62
C SER A 48 6.23 -13.63 7.34
N PHE A 49 6.41 -12.32 7.13
CA PHE A 49 6.88 -11.76 5.87
C PHE A 49 8.21 -11.01 6.01
N ASP A 50 9.05 -11.12 4.99
CA ASP A 50 10.29 -10.36 4.86
C ASP A 50 10.04 -8.96 4.29
N GLY A 51 8.96 -8.77 3.55
CA GLY A 51 8.57 -7.50 2.96
C GLY A 51 7.07 -7.34 2.81
N VAL A 52 6.59 -6.10 2.90
CA VAL A 52 5.21 -5.72 2.59
C VAL A 52 5.23 -4.59 1.57
N TRP A 53 4.44 -4.75 0.51
CA TRP A 53 4.16 -3.70 -0.46
C TRP A 53 2.72 -3.27 -0.34
N ILE A 54 2.47 -1.97 -0.13
CA ILE A 54 1.15 -1.36 -0.08
C ILE A 54 1.16 -0.05 -0.88
N GLN A 55 0.50 -0.04 -2.03
CA GLN A 55 0.51 1.08 -2.96
C GLN A 55 -0.93 1.48 -3.32
N ALA A 56 -1.28 2.73 -3.07
CA ALA A 56 -2.61 3.28 -3.34
C ALA A 56 -3.76 2.45 -2.73
N VAL A 57 -3.64 2.14 -1.44
CA VAL A 57 -4.63 1.36 -0.67
C VAL A 57 -5.04 2.10 0.60
N LEU A 58 -4.10 2.75 1.29
CA LEU A 58 -4.36 3.36 2.60
C LEU A 58 -5.36 4.53 2.54
N GLU A 59 -5.54 5.14 1.39
CA GLU A 59 -6.58 6.14 1.16
C GLU A 59 -7.99 5.54 1.09
N HIS A 60 -8.08 4.25 0.80
CA HIS A 60 -9.32 3.49 0.61
C HIS A 60 -9.74 2.68 1.84
N VAL A 61 -9.01 2.76 2.93
CA VAL A 61 -9.33 2.09 4.19
C VAL A 61 -9.85 3.07 5.23
N VAL A 62 -10.79 2.61 6.05
CA VAL A 62 -11.45 3.46 7.07
C VAL A 62 -10.47 3.80 8.21
N GLU A 63 -9.66 2.85 8.63
CA GLU A 63 -8.74 2.97 9.76
C GLU A 63 -7.30 2.63 9.34
N PRO A 64 -6.61 3.51 8.58
CA PRO A 64 -5.27 3.22 8.06
C PRO A 64 -4.23 2.90 9.16
N GLN A 65 -4.41 3.43 10.36
CA GLN A 65 -3.56 3.11 11.51
C GLN A 65 -3.68 1.64 11.95
N VAL A 66 -4.85 1.02 11.80
CA VAL A 66 -5.06 -0.41 12.08
C VAL A 66 -4.36 -1.26 11.03
N VAL A 67 -4.48 -0.89 9.76
CA VAL A 67 -3.78 -1.57 8.66
C VAL A 67 -2.26 -1.50 8.85
N VAL A 68 -1.73 -0.34 9.22
CA VAL A 68 -0.28 -0.18 9.46
C VAL A 68 0.18 -0.97 10.68
N ALA A 69 -0.65 -1.09 11.73
CA ALA A 69 -0.34 -1.95 12.87
C ALA A 69 -0.32 -3.44 12.49
N GLU A 70 -1.22 -3.89 11.61
CA GLU A 70 -1.21 -5.25 11.06
C GLU A 70 0.02 -5.51 10.19
N ILE A 71 0.41 -4.55 9.35
CA ILE A 71 1.67 -4.61 8.59
C ILE A 71 2.86 -4.78 9.54
N TYR A 72 2.93 -3.96 10.59
CA TYR A 72 3.99 -4.07 11.60
C TYR A 72 4.01 -5.45 12.27
N ARG A 73 2.84 -5.99 12.62
CA ARG A 73 2.69 -7.28 13.26
C ARG A 73 3.17 -8.45 12.39
N VAL A 74 2.84 -8.44 11.10
CA VAL A 74 3.17 -9.56 10.20
C VAL A 74 4.59 -9.46 9.63
N LEU A 75 5.21 -8.29 9.69
CA LEU A 75 6.57 -8.08 9.19
C LEU A 75 7.60 -8.55 10.19
N ARG A 76 8.65 -9.25 9.73
CA ARG A 76 9.81 -9.63 10.55
C ARG A 76 10.59 -8.41 11.00
N ALA A 77 11.34 -8.53 12.09
CA ALA A 77 12.09 -7.42 12.70
C ALA A 77 13.08 -6.70 11.74
N SER A 78 13.59 -7.38 10.72
CA SER A 78 14.46 -6.80 9.68
C SER A 78 13.74 -6.62 8.34
N GLY A 79 12.44 -6.80 8.31
CA GLY A 79 11.64 -6.71 7.10
C GLY A 79 11.46 -5.27 6.62
N ILE A 80 11.11 -5.10 5.36
CA ILE A 80 10.96 -3.80 4.71
C ILE A 80 9.50 -3.60 4.31
N VAL A 81 8.95 -2.41 4.58
CA VAL A 81 7.67 -1.99 4.03
C VAL A 81 7.89 -0.90 2.97
N TYR A 82 7.29 -1.08 1.79
CA TYR A 82 7.08 -0.01 0.83
C TYR A 82 5.64 0.45 0.92
N ALA A 83 5.42 1.74 1.15
CA ALA A 83 4.09 2.33 1.24
C ALA A 83 3.99 3.60 0.40
N GLU A 84 2.99 3.66 -0.46
CA GLU A 84 2.71 4.82 -1.30
C GLU A 84 1.25 5.24 -1.16
N THR A 85 1.00 6.54 -0.99
CA THR A 85 -0.34 7.12 -0.90
C THR A 85 -0.42 8.42 -1.69
N PRO A 86 -1.56 8.73 -2.32
CA PRO A 86 -1.75 10.00 -3.00
C PRO A 86 -1.94 11.15 -2.00
N PHE A 87 -1.52 12.36 -2.40
CA PHE A 87 -1.86 13.59 -1.70
C PHE A 87 -2.80 14.48 -2.53
N MET A 88 -2.41 14.81 -3.76
CA MET A 88 -3.21 15.67 -4.64
C MET A 88 -3.87 14.86 -5.75
N GLN A 89 -4.75 13.95 -5.38
CA GLN A 89 -5.54 13.14 -6.30
C GLN A 89 -7.02 13.39 -6.02
N GLN A 90 -7.82 13.47 -7.07
CA GLN A 90 -9.28 13.58 -6.94
C GLN A 90 -9.86 12.31 -6.33
N VAL A 91 -11.07 12.41 -5.78
CA VAL A 91 -11.85 11.24 -5.34
C VAL A 91 -12.08 10.32 -6.55
N HIS A 92 -11.74 9.02 -6.43
CA HIS A 92 -11.74 8.10 -7.54
C HIS A 92 -12.41 6.74 -7.28
N GLU A 93 -12.47 6.27 -6.04
CA GLU A 93 -13.10 4.99 -5.67
C GLU A 93 -14.51 5.16 -5.06
N GLY A 94 -15.18 6.26 -5.38
CA GLY A 94 -16.55 6.51 -4.95
C GLY A 94 -16.72 6.45 -3.43
N ALA A 95 -17.39 5.40 -2.94
CA ALA A 95 -17.69 5.24 -1.52
C ALA A 95 -16.48 4.85 -0.64
N PHE A 96 -15.37 4.45 -1.24
CA PHE A 96 -14.18 3.93 -0.56
C PHE A 96 -12.96 4.85 -0.71
N ASP A 97 -13.14 6.14 -0.71
CA ASP A 97 -12.07 7.13 -0.77
C ASP A 97 -12.14 8.04 0.46
N PHE A 98 -11.36 7.71 1.50
CA PHE A 98 -11.51 8.30 2.84
C PHE A 98 -10.46 9.34 3.18
N THR A 99 -9.21 9.17 2.72
CA THR A 99 -8.10 9.95 3.27
C THR A 99 -7.09 10.36 2.20
N ARG A 100 -6.45 11.53 2.42
CA ARG A 100 -5.26 12.00 1.71
C ARG A 100 -4.17 12.28 2.74
N PHE A 101 -2.96 11.81 2.46
CA PHE A 101 -1.84 11.95 3.39
C PHE A 101 -0.86 13.02 2.91
N THR A 102 -0.59 14.01 3.75
CA THR A 102 0.61 14.83 3.56
C THR A 102 1.86 13.99 3.86
N VAL A 103 3.03 14.43 3.42
CA VAL A 103 4.31 13.76 3.73
C VAL A 103 4.48 13.54 5.25
N LEU A 104 4.15 14.55 6.05
CA LEU A 104 4.24 14.45 7.52
C LEU A 104 3.17 13.51 8.11
N GLY A 105 1.96 13.54 7.57
CA GLY A 105 0.89 12.63 7.98
C GLY A 105 1.24 11.18 7.70
N HIS A 106 1.78 10.90 6.52
CA HIS A 106 2.24 9.55 6.15
C HIS A 106 3.40 9.08 7.05
N ARG A 107 4.40 9.94 7.31
CA ARG A 107 5.48 9.64 8.26
C ARG A 107 4.97 9.37 9.67
N TYR A 108 3.98 10.13 10.12
CA TYR A 108 3.37 9.91 11.43
C TYR A 108 2.59 8.58 11.49
N LEU A 109 1.94 8.20 10.41
CA LEU A 109 1.25 6.91 10.30
C LEU A 109 2.24 5.73 10.45
N PHE A 110 3.44 5.85 9.86
CA PHE A 110 4.52 4.84 9.93
C PHE A 110 5.58 5.17 11.00
N ARG A 111 5.23 5.89 12.07
CA ARG A 111 6.19 6.35 13.11
C ARG A 111 6.92 5.24 13.85
N ASP A 112 6.37 4.03 13.86
CA ASP A 112 6.97 2.86 14.53
C ASP A 112 7.98 2.12 13.63
N PHE A 113 8.20 2.61 12.39
CA PHE A 113 9.19 2.10 11.45
C PHE A 113 10.37 3.05 11.32
N GLU A 114 11.57 2.48 11.08
CA GLU A 114 12.73 3.26 10.67
C GLU A 114 12.60 3.65 9.19
N ILE A 115 12.78 4.94 8.88
CA ILE A 115 12.71 5.42 7.52
C ILE A 115 14.05 5.16 6.81
N VAL A 116 14.02 4.30 5.80
CA VAL A 116 15.17 4.03 4.93
C VAL A 116 15.24 5.05 3.79
N ASP A 117 14.10 5.33 3.16
CA ASP A 117 13.98 6.32 2.08
C ASP A 117 12.57 6.90 2.06
N ALA A 118 12.43 8.14 1.61
CA ALA A 118 11.14 8.80 1.47
C ALA A 118 11.20 9.93 0.44
N GLY A 119 10.23 9.97 -0.47
CA GLY A 119 10.17 10.98 -1.51
C GLY A 119 8.80 11.10 -2.15
N GLY A 120 8.68 11.99 -3.13
CA GLY A 120 7.52 12.07 -4.00
C GLY A 120 7.75 11.23 -5.25
N ASN A 121 6.80 10.39 -5.60
CA ASN A 121 6.87 9.54 -6.78
C ASN A 121 6.49 10.31 -8.07
N LYS A 122 5.57 11.26 -7.98
CA LYS A 122 5.06 12.06 -9.12
C LYS A 122 4.91 13.52 -8.75
N GLY A 123 5.11 14.40 -9.72
CA GLY A 123 5.07 15.86 -9.54
C GLY A 123 3.73 16.51 -9.88
N ALA A 124 3.72 17.83 -9.86
CA ALA A 124 2.54 18.67 -10.15
C ALA A 124 1.96 18.45 -11.56
N GLU A 125 2.77 18.06 -12.53
CA GLU A 125 2.36 17.73 -13.89
C GLU A 125 1.38 16.55 -13.94
N THR A 126 1.57 15.56 -13.06
CA THR A 126 0.67 14.42 -12.97
C THR A 126 -0.68 14.81 -12.38
N VAL A 127 -0.67 15.70 -11.38
CA VAL A 127 -1.89 16.25 -10.78
C VAL A 127 -2.71 17.01 -11.82
N LEU A 128 -2.04 17.87 -12.63
CA LEU A 128 -2.68 18.62 -13.71
C LEU A 128 -3.27 17.69 -14.77
N ALA A 129 -2.50 16.67 -15.22
CA ALA A 129 -2.95 15.72 -16.21
C ALA A 129 -4.18 14.92 -15.73
N TRP A 130 -4.21 14.58 -14.45
CA TRP A 130 -5.36 13.93 -13.82
C TRP A 130 -6.58 14.83 -13.76
N SER A 131 -6.40 16.10 -13.32
CA SER A 131 -7.47 17.08 -13.20
C SER A 131 -8.13 17.44 -14.53
N ILE A 132 -7.45 17.24 -15.65
CA ILE A 132 -7.99 17.48 -17.01
C ILE A 132 -8.75 16.27 -17.55
N ARG A 133 -8.52 15.07 -17.02
CA ARG A 133 -9.17 13.82 -17.48
C ARG A 133 -10.50 13.54 -16.80
N TYR A 134 -10.79 14.21 -15.72
CA TYR A 134 -12.01 14.16 -14.94
C TYR A 134 -12.73 15.52 -14.98
#